data_47e626882f57ad21545b360b03c5739f
#
_entry.id   47e626882f57ad21545b360b03c5739f
#
_cell.length_a   1.000
_cell.length_b   1.000
_cell.length_c   1.000
_cell.angle_alpha   90.00
_cell.angle_beta   90.00
_cell.angle_gamma   90.00
#
_symmetry.space_group_name_H-M   'P 1'
#
loop_
_entity.id
_entity.type
_entity.pdbx_description
1 polymer ?
#
loop_
_entity_poly.entity_id
_entity_poly.type
_entity_poly.pdbx_seq_one_letter_code
_entity_poly.pdbx_strand_id
1 'polypeptide(L)'
;MKDLVPDSTPKARQARRPTETLTKRPLEELGDVDLVKLVLEGFALQDVQVMLSSSTLYTKRNVIRLITGKSQRTVSLLLKSGLGMDRLNAQQSAMAFQFAKTLEHAIAVLGTQVMAEDWLCRSSRHLSGFMPVELIETSVGFTTVERYLSQIQYGVYV
;
A
#
# COMPACT_ATOMS: atom_id res chain seq x y z
N MET A 1 48.70 3.01 -21.25
CA MET A 1 47.32 2.86 -21.73
C MET A 1 46.55 2.04 -20.69
N LYS A 2 45.79 2.72 -19.85
CA LYS A 2 44.91 2.06 -18.86
C LYS A 2 43.49 2.29 -19.37
N ASP A 3 42.88 1.22 -19.85
CA ASP A 3 41.49 1.20 -20.28
C ASP A 3 40.58 1.36 -19.06
N LEU A 4 39.93 2.50 -19.00
CA LEU A 4 38.82 2.77 -18.09
C LEU A 4 37.62 1.95 -18.58
N VAL A 5 37.33 0.85 -17.91
CA VAL A 5 36.05 0.15 -18.04
C VAL A 5 35.01 1.02 -17.33
N PRO A 6 33.97 1.50 -18.02
CA PRO A 6 32.88 2.18 -17.32
C PRO A 6 32.12 1.15 -16.48
N ASP A 7 32.13 1.37 -15.19
CA ASP A 7 31.32 0.64 -14.21
C ASP A 7 29.84 0.93 -14.47
N SER A 8 29.24 0.16 -15.33
CA SER A 8 27.81 0.14 -15.57
C SER A 8 27.16 -0.93 -14.67
N THR A 9 27.25 -0.71 -13.37
CA THR A 9 26.34 -1.37 -12.44
C THR A 9 24.92 -0.87 -12.77
N PRO A 10 23.99 -1.74 -13.19
CA PRO A 10 22.61 -1.31 -13.37
C PRO A 10 22.10 -0.89 -11.99
N LYS A 11 21.78 0.40 -11.85
CA LYS A 11 21.06 0.93 -10.71
C LYS A 11 19.86 0.02 -10.52
N ALA A 12 19.89 -0.83 -9.48
CA ALA A 12 18.78 -1.68 -9.12
C ALA A 12 17.54 -0.80 -9.09
N ARG A 13 16.55 -1.11 -9.92
CA ARG A 13 15.27 -0.42 -9.96
C ARG A 13 14.73 -0.51 -8.55
N GLN A 14 14.89 0.56 -7.80
CA GLN A 14 14.35 0.67 -6.47
C GLN A 14 12.84 0.47 -6.60
N ALA A 15 12.33 -0.63 -6.02
CA ALA A 15 10.91 -0.94 -6.09
C ALA A 15 10.12 0.27 -5.61
N ARG A 16 9.17 0.74 -6.41
CA ARG A 16 8.33 1.88 -6.03
C ARG A 16 7.62 1.58 -4.72
N ARG A 17 7.56 2.57 -3.85
CA ARG A 17 6.81 2.48 -2.61
C ARG A 17 5.31 2.25 -2.90
N PRO A 18 4.59 1.53 -2.04
CA PRO A 18 3.16 1.26 -2.25
C PRO A 18 2.33 2.51 -2.56
N THR A 19 2.50 3.59 -1.80
CA THR A 19 1.78 4.84 -2.05
C THR A 19 2.19 5.49 -3.37
N GLU A 20 3.47 5.46 -3.73
CA GLU A 20 3.98 6.02 -4.98
C GLU A 20 3.43 5.28 -6.22
N THR A 21 3.14 3.99 -6.08
CA THR A 21 2.47 3.22 -7.13
C THR A 21 1.10 3.80 -7.45
N LEU A 22 0.36 4.26 -6.43
CA LEU A 22 -0.97 4.84 -6.59
C LEU A 22 -0.93 6.31 -7.02
N THR A 23 -0.07 7.11 -6.41
CA THR A 23 -0.03 8.58 -6.58
C THR A 23 0.87 9.03 -7.70
N LYS A 24 1.73 8.15 -8.22
CA LYS A 24 2.78 8.43 -9.23
C LYS A 24 3.87 9.39 -8.75
N ARG A 25 3.78 9.88 -7.54
CA ARG A 25 4.76 10.78 -6.91
C ARG A 25 4.99 10.37 -5.45
N PRO A 26 6.18 10.61 -4.89
CA PRO A 26 6.43 10.43 -3.46
C PRO A 26 5.50 11.29 -2.62
N LEU A 27 5.03 10.77 -1.47
CA LEU A 27 4.14 11.53 -0.59
C LEU A 27 4.76 12.82 -0.06
N GLU A 28 6.07 12.84 0.09
CA GLU A 28 6.82 14.03 0.55
C GLU A 28 6.71 15.22 -0.42
N GLU A 29 6.40 14.95 -1.69
CA GLU A 29 6.21 15.96 -2.73
C GLU A 29 4.74 16.38 -2.90
N LEU A 30 3.83 15.71 -2.19
CA LEU A 30 2.39 15.96 -2.26
C LEU A 30 1.91 16.72 -1.03
N GLY A 31 1.18 17.80 -1.24
CA GLY A 31 0.41 18.43 -0.18
C GLY A 31 -0.84 17.60 0.17
N ASP A 32 -1.36 17.77 1.37
CA ASP A 32 -2.55 17.04 1.82
C ASP A 32 -3.75 17.24 0.89
N VAL A 33 -3.95 18.47 0.41
CA VAL A 33 -5.03 18.79 -0.52
C VAL A 33 -4.84 18.12 -1.89
N ASP A 34 -3.61 18.02 -2.36
CA ASP A 34 -3.31 17.33 -3.63
C ASP A 34 -3.59 15.83 -3.51
N LEU A 35 -3.27 15.23 -2.37
CA LEU A 35 -3.59 13.84 -2.08
C LEU A 35 -5.12 13.63 -2.05
N VAL A 36 -5.87 14.53 -1.40
CA VAL A 36 -7.34 14.47 -1.39
C VAL A 36 -7.89 14.53 -2.82
N LYS A 37 -7.38 15.42 -3.66
CA LYS A 37 -7.78 15.51 -5.07
C LYS A 37 -7.55 14.20 -5.82
N LEU A 38 -6.38 13.57 -5.65
CA LEU A 38 -6.07 12.28 -6.28
C LEU A 38 -7.04 11.18 -5.85
N VAL A 39 -7.38 11.13 -4.58
CA VAL A 39 -8.36 10.18 -4.04
C VAL A 39 -9.76 10.44 -4.60
N LEU A 40 -10.18 11.69 -4.69
CA LEU A 40 -11.48 12.06 -5.25
C LEU A 40 -11.58 11.78 -6.75
N GLU A 41 -10.50 11.98 -7.50
CA GLU A 41 -10.42 11.62 -8.92
C GLU A 41 -10.44 10.11 -9.14
N GLY A 42 -9.98 9.37 -8.15
CA GLY A 42 -9.88 7.91 -8.16
C GLY A 42 -8.56 7.40 -8.72
N PHE A 43 -8.02 6.37 -8.08
CA PHE A 43 -6.83 5.68 -8.58
C PHE A 43 -7.18 4.74 -9.73
N ALA A 44 -6.24 4.57 -10.66
CA ALA A 44 -6.39 3.61 -11.72
C ALA A 44 -6.45 2.19 -11.15
N LEU A 45 -7.39 1.38 -11.62
CA LEU A 45 -7.56 -0.01 -11.19
C LEU A 45 -6.28 -0.83 -11.38
N GLN A 46 -5.57 -0.59 -12.49
CA GLN A 46 -4.31 -1.27 -12.77
C GLN A 46 -3.24 -0.97 -11.71
N ASP A 47 -3.14 0.28 -11.28
CA ASP A 47 -2.16 0.68 -10.25
C ASP A 47 -2.47 0.06 -8.90
N VAL A 48 -3.75 -0.02 -8.54
CA VAL A 48 -4.20 -0.71 -7.32
C VAL A 48 -3.88 -2.20 -7.40
N GLN A 49 -4.13 -2.85 -8.54
CA GLN A 49 -3.78 -4.25 -8.73
C GLN A 49 -2.26 -4.48 -8.59
N VAL A 50 -1.45 -3.63 -9.19
CA VAL A 50 0.03 -3.71 -9.09
C VAL A 50 0.47 -3.56 -7.63
N MET A 51 -0.04 -2.57 -6.93
CA MET A 51 0.28 -2.33 -5.53
C MET A 51 -0.09 -3.53 -4.65
N LEU A 52 -1.31 -4.06 -4.78
CA LEU A 52 -1.77 -5.19 -3.98
C LEU A 52 -1.02 -6.49 -4.30
N SER A 53 -0.70 -6.71 -5.58
CA SER A 53 0.04 -7.90 -6.03
C SER A 53 1.49 -7.92 -5.57
N SER A 54 2.05 -6.77 -5.20
CA SER A 54 3.40 -6.67 -4.62
C SER A 54 3.46 -7.19 -3.18
N SER A 55 2.32 -7.38 -2.53
CA SER A 55 2.21 -7.87 -1.16
C SER A 55 1.61 -9.27 -1.13
N THR A 56 2.36 -10.23 -0.60
CA THR A 56 1.88 -11.59 -0.37
C THR A 56 0.71 -11.61 0.61
N LEU A 57 0.78 -10.80 1.66
CA LEU A 57 -0.29 -10.68 2.65
C LEU A 57 -1.59 -10.17 2.01
N TYR A 58 -1.53 -9.09 1.25
CA TYR A 58 -2.71 -8.50 0.63
C TYR A 58 -3.32 -9.42 -0.43
N THR A 59 -2.50 -10.17 -1.15
CA THR A 59 -2.97 -11.18 -2.09
C THR A 59 -3.69 -12.32 -1.37
N LYS A 60 -3.10 -12.87 -0.32
CA LYS A 60 -3.73 -13.94 0.50
C LYS A 60 -5.02 -13.49 1.17
N ARG A 61 -5.08 -12.26 1.62
CA ARG A 61 -6.27 -11.65 2.25
C ARG A 61 -7.32 -11.21 1.24
N ASN A 62 -7.05 -11.35 -0.04
CA ASN A 62 -7.96 -10.95 -1.11
C ASN A 62 -8.42 -9.49 -0.98
N VAL A 63 -7.48 -8.61 -0.70
CA VAL A 63 -7.76 -7.17 -0.46
C VAL A 63 -8.39 -6.52 -1.69
N ILE A 64 -8.05 -6.98 -2.89
CA ILE A 64 -8.68 -6.49 -4.12
C ILE A 64 -10.20 -6.63 -4.08
N ARG A 65 -10.70 -7.73 -3.52
CA ARG A 65 -12.15 -7.95 -3.36
C ARG A 65 -12.76 -7.04 -2.29
N LEU A 66 -12.03 -6.79 -1.21
CA LEU A 66 -12.48 -5.83 -0.19
C LEU A 66 -12.67 -4.43 -0.77
N ILE A 67 -11.74 -4.01 -1.62
CA ILE A 67 -11.75 -2.68 -2.23
C ILE A 67 -12.79 -2.58 -3.34
N THR A 68 -12.81 -3.54 -4.27
CA THR A 68 -13.58 -3.44 -5.52
C THR A 68 -14.90 -4.21 -5.50
N GLY A 69 -15.08 -5.11 -4.55
CA GLY A 69 -16.20 -6.07 -4.57
C GLY A 69 -16.05 -7.19 -5.61
N LYS A 70 -14.97 -7.20 -6.38
CA LYS A 70 -14.71 -8.13 -7.49
C LYS A 70 -13.55 -9.06 -7.16
N SER A 71 -13.61 -10.31 -7.67
CA SER A 71 -12.52 -11.26 -7.52
C SER A 71 -11.28 -10.82 -8.30
N GLN A 72 -10.11 -11.32 -7.90
CA GLN A 72 -8.85 -11.12 -8.62
C GLN A 72 -8.96 -11.49 -10.10
N ARG A 73 -9.62 -12.59 -10.39
CA ARG A 73 -9.85 -13.06 -11.76
C ARG A 73 -10.70 -12.07 -12.56
N THR A 74 -11.78 -11.57 -11.98
CA THR A 74 -12.65 -10.58 -12.62
C THR A 74 -11.91 -9.29 -12.93
N VAL A 75 -11.13 -8.79 -11.96
CA VAL A 75 -10.30 -7.59 -12.15
C VAL A 75 -9.28 -7.80 -13.27
N SER A 76 -8.60 -8.94 -13.29
CA SER A 76 -7.63 -9.25 -14.34
C SER A 76 -8.28 -9.31 -15.73
N LEU A 77 -9.48 -9.88 -15.85
CA LEU A 77 -10.25 -9.91 -17.11
C LEU A 77 -10.68 -8.51 -17.55
N LEU A 78 -11.15 -7.67 -16.63
CA LEU A 78 -11.54 -6.30 -16.93
C LEU A 78 -10.35 -5.48 -17.46
N LEU A 79 -9.19 -5.61 -16.85
CA LEU A 79 -7.97 -4.92 -17.29
C LEU A 79 -7.49 -5.40 -18.67
N LYS A 80 -7.63 -6.69 -18.97
CA LYS A 80 -7.25 -7.26 -20.27
C LYS A 80 -8.20 -6.87 -21.39
N SER A 81 -9.50 -6.78 -21.10
CA SER A 81 -10.53 -6.52 -22.12
C SER A 81 -10.63 -5.05 -22.53
N GLY A 82 -10.07 -4.13 -21.75
CA GLY A 82 -10.25 -2.70 -21.93
C GLY A 82 -11.72 -2.24 -21.76
N LEU A 83 -12.61 -3.14 -21.39
CA LEU A 83 -14.03 -2.91 -21.13
C LEU A 83 -14.28 -2.84 -19.64
N GLY A 84 -13.81 -1.82 -18.97
CA GLY A 84 -14.04 -1.79 -17.56
C GLY A 84 -13.76 -0.47 -16.90
N MET A 85 -13.99 -0.46 -15.62
CA MET A 85 -13.73 0.64 -14.74
C MET A 85 -12.23 0.94 -14.72
N ASP A 86 -11.82 1.96 -15.47
CA ASP A 86 -10.43 2.37 -15.52
C ASP A 86 -9.97 2.94 -14.17
N ARG A 87 -10.90 3.51 -13.42
CA ARG A 87 -10.64 4.15 -12.11
C ARG A 87 -11.61 3.66 -11.05
N LEU A 88 -11.09 3.59 -9.83
CA LEU A 88 -11.89 3.38 -8.63
C LEU A 88 -12.67 4.66 -8.25
N ASN A 89 -13.77 4.50 -7.55
CA ASN A 89 -14.44 5.66 -6.94
C ASN A 89 -13.63 6.20 -5.74
N ALA A 90 -14.05 7.33 -5.19
CA ALA A 90 -13.34 7.99 -4.10
C ALA A 90 -13.22 7.11 -2.83
N GLN A 91 -14.27 6.40 -2.47
CA GLN A 91 -14.27 5.51 -1.30
C GLN A 91 -13.33 4.32 -1.49
N GLN A 92 -13.36 3.67 -2.62
CA GLN A 92 -12.47 2.58 -2.97
C GLN A 92 -11.01 3.05 -3.02
N SER A 93 -10.77 4.24 -3.57
CA SER A 93 -9.45 4.85 -3.65
C SER A 93 -8.91 5.20 -2.26
N ALA A 94 -9.75 5.72 -1.37
CA ALA A 94 -9.37 5.97 0.02
C ALA A 94 -8.95 4.68 0.72
N MET A 95 -9.71 3.60 0.55
CA MET A 95 -9.36 2.29 1.11
C MET A 95 -8.04 1.75 0.54
N ALA A 96 -7.86 1.83 -0.77
CA ALA A 96 -6.61 1.42 -1.42
C ALA A 96 -5.41 2.21 -0.87
N PHE A 97 -5.57 3.50 -0.67
CA PHE A 97 -4.55 4.35 -0.06
C PHE A 97 -4.24 3.93 1.38
N GLN A 98 -5.24 3.60 2.19
CA GLN A 98 -5.05 3.13 3.57
C GLN A 98 -4.18 1.87 3.60
N PHE A 99 -4.44 0.90 2.74
CA PHE A 99 -3.62 -0.32 2.63
C PHE A 99 -2.19 -0.01 2.17
N ALA A 100 -2.02 0.83 1.16
CA ALA A 100 -0.71 1.21 0.66
C ALA A 100 0.11 1.96 1.72
N LYS A 101 -0.48 2.93 2.38
CA LYS A 101 0.15 3.76 3.41
C LYS A 101 0.59 2.93 4.61
N THR A 102 -0.26 2.03 5.09
CA THR A 102 0.05 1.19 6.25
C THR A 102 1.18 0.22 5.95
N LEU A 103 1.19 -0.42 4.78
CA LEU A 103 2.29 -1.31 4.39
C LEU A 103 3.60 -0.55 4.31
N GLU A 104 3.61 0.61 3.66
CA GLU A 104 4.80 1.45 3.52
C GLU A 104 5.32 1.91 4.88
N HIS A 105 4.45 2.36 5.79
CA HIS A 105 4.82 2.77 7.13
C HIS A 105 5.36 1.59 7.95
N ALA A 106 4.71 0.44 7.89
CA ALA A 106 5.19 -0.77 8.58
C ALA A 106 6.57 -1.22 8.09
N ILE A 107 6.83 -1.15 6.78
CA ILE A 107 8.15 -1.44 6.22
C ILE A 107 9.20 -0.45 6.75
N ALA A 108 8.87 0.83 6.78
CA ALA A 108 9.77 1.86 7.28
C ALA A 108 10.12 1.66 8.77
N VAL A 109 9.13 1.26 9.57
CA VAL A 109 9.31 1.06 11.02
C VAL A 109 10.01 -0.26 11.35
N LEU A 110 9.66 -1.34 10.65
CA LEU A 110 10.10 -2.71 10.97
C LEU A 110 11.28 -3.18 10.12
N GLY A 111 11.63 -2.46 9.06
CA GLY A 111 12.84 -2.64 8.27
C GLY A 111 12.66 -3.38 6.95
N THR A 112 11.83 -4.41 6.87
CA THR A 112 11.59 -5.19 5.65
C THR A 112 10.10 -5.45 5.41
N GLN A 113 9.75 -5.73 4.16
CA GLN A 113 8.38 -6.09 3.81
C GLN A 113 7.93 -7.38 4.50
N VAL A 114 8.81 -8.37 4.61
CA VAL A 114 8.50 -9.65 5.29
C VAL A 114 8.15 -9.41 6.75
N MET A 115 8.94 -8.60 7.45
CA MET A 115 8.68 -8.24 8.85
C MET A 115 7.40 -7.41 9.00
N ALA A 116 7.14 -6.51 8.07
CA ALA A 116 5.93 -5.70 8.05
C ALA A 116 4.67 -6.57 7.86
N GLU A 117 4.69 -7.46 6.88
CA GLU A 117 3.56 -8.36 6.61
C GLU A 117 3.32 -9.33 7.76
N ASP A 118 4.38 -9.85 8.39
CA ASP A 118 4.29 -10.71 9.56
C ASP A 118 3.65 -9.97 10.74
N TRP A 119 4.05 -8.72 10.97
CA TRP A 119 3.47 -7.87 12.01
C TRP A 119 2.00 -7.55 11.73
N LEU A 120 1.66 -7.21 10.49
CA LEU A 120 0.30 -6.87 10.08
C LEU A 120 -0.69 -8.03 10.25
N CYS A 121 -0.24 -9.27 10.15
CA CYS A 121 -1.09 -10.45 10.33
C CYS A 121 -0.98 -11.12 11.71
N ARG A 122 -0.33 -10.47 12.66
CA ARG A 122 -0.22 -10.96 14.05
C ARG A 122 -1.17 -10.20 14.97
N SER A 123 -1.98 -10.91 15.73
CA SER A 123 -2.87 -10.28 16.71
C SER A 123 -2.08 -9.55 17.80
N SER A 124 -2.55 -8.39 18.20
CA SER A 124 -1.88 -7.52 19.15
C SER A 124 -2.79 -7.17 20.32
N ARG A 125 -2.26 -7.27 21.55
CA ARG A 125 -2.96 -6.82 22.75
C ARG A 125 -3.23 -5.32 22.74
N HIS A 126 -2.33 -4.53 22.16
CA HIS A 126 -2.48 -3.08 21.98
C HIS A 126 -3.63 -2.71 21.03
N LEU A 127 -4.07 -3.65 20.22
CA LEU A 127 -5.20 -3.51 19.29
C LEU A 127 -6.39 -4.40 19.72
N SER A 128 -6.53 -4.65 21.01
CA SER A 128 -7.63 -5.45 21.58
C SER A 128 -7.76 -6.86 20.99
N GLY A 129 -6.62 -7.45 20.60
CA GLY A 129 -6.55 -8.79 20.02
C GLY A 129 -6.75 -8.84 18.50
N PHE A 130 -7.03 -7.72 17.85
CA PHE A 130 -7.13 -7.66 16.40
C PHE A 130 -5.75 -7.74 15.73
N MET A 131 -5.73 -8.31 14.54
CA MET A 131 -4.60 -8.15 13.63
C MET A 131 -4.67 -6.75 12.99
N PRO A 132 -3.54 -6.04 12.88
CA PRO A 132 -3.55 -4.71 12.26
C PRO A 132 -4.22 -4.69 10.88
N VAL A 133 -4.00 -5.71 10.05
CA VAL A 133 -4.58 -5.79 8.71
C VAL A 133 -6.11 -5.80 8.71
N GLU A 134 -6.74 -6.29 9.76
CA GLU A 134 -8.21 -6.31 9.88
C GLU A 134 -8.79 -4.91 10.16
N LEU A 135 -8.01 -4.04 10.75
CA LEU A 135 -8.46 -2.69 11.13
C LEU A 135 -8.33 -1.67 9.99
N ILE A 136 -7.48 -1.94 9.00
CA ILE A 136 -7.16 -0.99 7.92
C ILE A 136 -8.37 -0.70 7.03
N GLU A 137 -9.36 -1.57 6.99
CA GLU A 137 -10.56 -1.41 6.15
C GLU A 137 -11.37 -0.16 6.50
N THR A 138 -11.31 0.30 7.74
CA THR A 138 -12.03 1.48 8.21
C THR A 138 -11.06 2.64 8.45
N SER A 139 -11.53 3.87 8.29
CA SER A 139 -10.71 5.06 8.54
C SER A 139 -10.28 5.16 10.00
N VAL A 140 -11.14 4.79 10.94
CA VAL A 140 -10.82 4.77 12.38
C VAL A 140 -9.75 3.72 12.67
N GLY A 141 -9.91 2.50 12.15
CA GLY A 141 -8.93 1.42 12.32
C GLY A 141 -7.60 1.75 11.68
N PHE A 142 -7.62 2.31 10.47
CA PHE A 142 -6.41 2.81 9.80
C PHE A 142 -5.65 3.82 10.67
N THR A 143 -6.34 4.83 11.19
CA THR A 143 -5.73 5.84 12.08
C THR A 143 -5.15 5.21 13.34
N THR A 144 -5.83 4.21 13.91
CA THR A 144 -5.37 3.48 15.09
C THR A 144 -4.08 2.72 14.80
N VAL A 145 -4.01 2.01 13.67
CA VAL A 145 -2.80 1.26 13.25
C VAL A 145 -1.64 2.21 12.97
N GLU A 146 -1.89 3.31 12.25
CA GLU A 146 -0.87 4.32 11.95
C GLU A 146 -0.30 4.95 13.23
N ARG A 147 -1.15 5.25 14.20
CA ARG A 147 -0.71 5.76 15.51
C ARG A 147 0.16 4.75 16.24
N TYR A 148 -0.22 3.47 16.22
CA TYR A 148 0.56 2.42 16.88
C TYR A 148 1.92 2.21 16.20
N LEU A 149 1.99 2.23 14.88
CA LEU A 149 3.27 2.22 14.15
C LEU A 149 4.16 3.41 14.52
N SER A 150 3.59 4.59 14.63
CA SER A 150 4.33 5.78 15.07
C SER A 150 4.84 5.64 16.49
N GLN A 151 4.07 5.06 17.40
CA GLN A 151 4.51 4.78 18.77
C GLN A 151 5.70 3.82 18.80
N ILE A 152 5.66 2.75 17.98
CA ILE A 152 6.79 1.82 17.85
C ILE A 152 8.02 2.56 17.31
N GLN A 153 7.84 3.38 16.27
CA GLN A 153 8.91 4.13 15.63
C GLN A 153 9.65 5.06 16.61
N TYR A 154 8.92 5.73 17.47
CA TYR A 154 9.48 6.68 18.42
C TYR A 154 9.78 6.09 19.80
N GLY A 155 9.61 4.78 19.96
CA GLY A 155 9.89 4.10 21.23
C GLY A 155 8.94 4.48 22.36
N VAL A 156 7.76 5.00 22.05
CA VAL A 156 6.74 5.36 23.03
C VAL A 156 5.88 4.13 23.29
N TYR A 157 6.17 3.42 24.34
CA TYR A 157 5.37 2.28 24.80
C TYR A 157 4.29 2.80 25.76
N VAL A 158 3.07 2.64 25.35
CA VAL A 158 1.93 2.90 26.21
C VAL A 158 1.42 1.59 26.78
#